data_c48f197785f350b26e7541159db9f3f0
#
_entry.id   c48f197785f350b26e7541159db9f3f0
#
_cell.length_a   1.000
_cell.length_b   1.000
_cell.length_c   1.000
_cell.angle_alpha   90.00
_cell.angle_beta   90.00
_cell.angle_gamma   90.00
#
_symmetry.space_group_name_H-M   'P 1'
#
loop_
_entity.id
_entity.type
_entity.pdbx_description
1 polymer ?
#
loop_
_entity_poly.entity_id
_entity_poly.type
_entity_poly.pdbx_seq_one_letter_code
_entity_poly.pdbx_strand_id
1 'polypeptide(L)'
;MNTIEWSAKAVRQLRKIADKRKRQGIFVEVQQLAHWPDCTGDIKRLQGRDGYRLRIGGHRVIFEIDQSGTPIIVTIMQVEKRNERTY
;
A
#
# COMPACT_ATOMS: atom_id res chain seq x y z
N MET A 1 -3.55 15.37 -8.38
CA MET A 1 -2.65 14.34 -7.82
C MET A 1 -2.95 14.16 -6.35
N ASN A 2 -3.03 12.93 -5.91
CA ASN A 2 -3.35 12.63 -4.51
C ASN A 2 -2.12 12.76 -3.63
N THR A 3 -2.34 13.01 -2.35
CA THR A 3 -1.27 13.02 -1.36
C THR A 3 -1.14 11.61 -0.77
N ILE A 4 0.08 11.11 -0.68
CA ILE A 4 0.35 9.81 -0.08
C ILE A 4 0.97 10.04 1.29
N GLU A 5 0.36 9.47 2.33
CA GLU A 5 0.87 9.53 3.69
C GLU A 5 1.15 8.11 4.18
N TRP A 6 2.24 7.94 4.90
CA TRP A 6 2.62 6.66 5.47
C TRP A 6 2.39 6.66 6.97
N SER A 7 1.65 5.69 7.47
CA SER A 7 1.52 5.53 8.92
C SER A 7 2.85 5.12 9.52
N ALA A 8 3.04 5.40 10.80
CA ALA A 8 4.24 4.98 11.51
C ALA A 8 4.43 3.47 11.45
N LYS A 9 3.33 2.73 11.56
CA LYS A 9 3.36 1.27 11.46
C LYS A 9 3.87 0.82 10.11
N ALA A 10 3.35 1.43 9.02
CA ALA A 10 3.74 1.06 7.67
C ALA A 10 5.22 1.36 7.42
N VAL A 11 5.71 2.49 7.91
CA VAL A 11 7.13 2.85 7.78
C VAL A 11 8.00 1.81 8.48
N ARG A 12 7.62 1.42 9.70
CA ARG A 12 8.39 0.42 10.44
C ARG A 12 8.40 -0.92 9.72
N GLN A 13 7.25 -1.31 9.18
CA GLN A 13 7.15 -2.58 8.46
C GLN A 13 7.99 -2.58 7.19
N LEU A 14 7.96 -1.46 6.46
CA LEU A 14 8.78 -1.33 5.25
C LEU A 14 10.27 -1.43 5.59
N ARG A 15 10.70 -0.77 6.67
CA ARG A 15 12.10 -0.78 7.10
C ARG A 15 12.60 -2.16 7.49
N LYS A 16 11.70 -3.02 7.95
CA LYS A 16 12.06 -4.38 8.36
C LYS A 16 12.35 -5.32 7.19
N ILE A 17 12.00 -4.91 5.98
CA ILE A 17 12.30 -5.72 4.80
C ILE A 17 13.80 -5.63 4.55
N ALA A 18 14.49 -6.75 4.74
CA ALA A 18 15.95 -6.78 4.63
C ALA A 18 16.44 -6.58 3.20
N ASP A 19 15.71 -7.12 2.25
CA ASP A 19 16.08 -7.02 0.84
C ASP A 19 15.83 -5.60 0.32
N LYS A 20 16.92 -4.90 0.02
CA LYS A 20 16.85 -3.51 -0.41
C LYS A 20 16.05 -3.34 -1.71
N ARG A 21 16.20 -4.27 -2.64
CA ARG A 21 15.46 -4.20 -3.91
C ARG A 21 13.96 -4.33 -3.69
N LYS A 22 13.56 -5.28 -2.84
CA LYS A 22 12.14 -5.46 -2.52
C LYS A 22 11.58 -4.22 -1.83
N ARG A 23 12.34 -3.67 -0.89
CA ARG A 23 11.92 -2.47 -0.16
C ARG A 23 11.73 -1.28 -1.11
N GLN A 24 12.67 -1.06 -2.00
CA GLN A 24 12.57 0.02 -2.98
C GLN A 24 11.45 -0.22 -3.97
N GLY A 25 11.26 -1.47 -4.40
CA GLY A 25 10.19 -1.82 -5.32
C GLY A 25 8.83 -1.53 -4.73
N ILE A 26 8.63 -1.84 -3.46
CA ILE A 26 7.38 -1.53 -2.79
C ILE A 26 7.15 -0.03 -2.74
N PHE A 27 8.17 0.73 -2.37
CA PHE A 27 8.06 2.18 -2.29
C PHE A 27 7.67 2.78 -3.64
N VAL A 28 8.33 2.34 -4.72
CA VAL A 28 8.05 2.83 -6.06
C VAL A 28 6.63 2.48 -6.50
N GLU A 29 6.21 1.24 -6.24
CA GLU A 29 4.86 0.82 -6.61
C GLU A 29 3.79 1.60 -5.86
N VAL A 30 4.04 1.92 -4.60
CA VAL A 30 3.08 2.71 -3.81
C VAL A 30 2.90 4.10 -4.39
N GLN A 31 3.93 4.66 -5.01
CA GLN A 31 3.85 6.01 -5.58
C GLN A 31 2.78 6.13 -6.67
N GLN A 32 2.44 5.05 -7.36
CA GLN A 32 1.38 5.11 -8.37
C GLN A 32 0.03 5.48 -7.77
N LEU A 33 -0.16 5.28 -6.48
CA LEU A 33 -1.41 5.62 -5.82
C LEU A 33 -1.67 7.13 -5.80
N ALA A 34 -0.66 7.95 -6.12
CA ALA A 34 -0.86 9.37 -6.32
C ALA A 34 -1.82 9.65 -7.48
N HIS A 35 -2.00 8.69 -8.36
CA HIS A 35 -2.91 8.81 -9.50
C HIS A 35 -4.22 8.03 -9.30
N TRP A 36 -4.40 7.43 -8.11
CA TRP A 36 -5.63 6.69 -7.83
C TRP A 36 -6.85 7.56 -8.13
N PRO A 37 -7.92 7.06 -8.77
CA PRO A 37 -8.14 5.66 -9.14
C PRO A 37 -7.48 5.22 -10.46
N ASP A 38 -6.82 6.11 -11.17
CA ASP A 38 -6.19 5.83 -12.45
C ASP A 38 -4.77 5.31 -12.22
N CYS A 39 -4.67 4.10 -11.70
CA CYS A 39 -3.39 3.46 -11.50
C CYS A 39 -3.48 1.99 -11.87
N THR A 40 -2.35 1.44 -12.28
CA THR A 40 -2.25 0.01 -12.59
C THR A 40 -1.77 -0.73 -11.35
N GLY A 41 -1.86 -2.03 -11.37
CA GLY A 41 -1.42 -2.83 -10.27
C GLY A 41 -2.53 -3.73 -9.79
N ASP A 42 -2.18 -4.64 -8.91
CA ASP A 42 -3.13 -5.62 -8.38
C ASP A 42 -3.79 -5.04 -7.14
N ILE A 43 -4.81 -4.20 -7.37
CA ILE A 43 -5.53 -3.50 -6.31
C ILE A 43 -6.91 -4.12 -6.16
N LYS A 44 -7.27 -4.44 -4.92
CA LYS A 44 -8.62 -4.91 -4.60
C LYS A 44 -9.10 -4.27 -3.32
N ARG A 45 -10.43 -4.09 -3.24
CA ARG A 45 -11.07 -3.62 -2.03
C ARG A 45 -11.06 -4.72 -0.98
N LEU A 46 -10.82 -4.33 0.27
CA LEU A 46 -10.85 -5.26 1.39
C LEU A 46 -12.30 -5.66 1.70
N GLN A 47 -12.49 -6.92 2.08
CA GLN A 47 -13.78 -7.40 2.52
C GLN A 47 -13.88 -7.24 4.03
N GLY A 48 -15.05 -6.80 4.51
CA GLY A 48 -15.33 -6.71 5.93
C GLY A 48 -14.70 -5.53 6.64
N ARG A 49 -14.00 -4.66 5.93
CA ARG A 49 -13.41 -3.45 6.50
C ARG A 49 -13.14 -2.44 5.40
N ASP A 50 -12.99 -1.19 5.78
CA ASP A 50 -12.64 -0.14 4.83
C ASP A 50 -11.22 -0.31 4.34
N GLY A 51 -10.98 0.14 3.12
CA GLY A 51 -9.66 0.17 2.56
C GLY A 51 -9.46 -0.79 1.40
N TYR A 52 -8.23 -0.81 0.93
CA TYR A 52 -7.81 -1.55 -0.25
C TYR A 52 -6.48 -2.24 0.02
N ARG A 53 -6.17 -3.22 -0.81
CA ARG A 53 -4.83 -3.82 -0.82
C ARG A 53 -4.19 -3.67 -2.19
N LEU A 54 -2.90 -3.42 -2.19
CA LEU A 54 -2.06 -3.46 -3.37
C LEU A 54 -1.07 -4.60 -3.21
N ARG A 55 -1.13 -5.58 -4.10
CA ARG A 55 -0.23 -6.72 -4.04
C ARG A 55 1.02 -6.43 -4.84
N ILE A 56 2.18 -6.60 -4.22
CA ILE A 56 3.47 -6.34 -4.84
C ILE A 56 4.38 -7.52 -4.53
N GLY A 57 4.54 -8.43 -5.50
CA GLY A 57 5.34 -9.63 -5.29
C GLY A 57 4.87 -10.42 -4.09
N GLY A 58 5.75 -10.69 -3.15
CA GLY A 58 5.44 -11.42 -1.92
C GLY A 58 4.88 -10.56 -0.81
N HIS A 59 4.56 -9.29 -1.09
CA HIS A 59 4.07 -8.36 -0.08
C HIS A 59 2.70 -7.82 -0.45
N ARG A 60 2.02 -7.27 0.56
CA ARG A 60 0.71 -6.69 0.41
C ARG A 60 0.68 -5.37 1.18
N VAL A 61 0.30 -4.31 0.50
CA VAL A 61 0.18 -2.98 1.08
C VAL A 61 -1.28 -2.68 1.31
N ILE A 62 -1.64 -2.34 2.54
CA ILE A 62 -3.00 -1.96 2.92
C ILE A 62 -3.06 -0.44 2.96
N PHE A 63 -4.02 0.15 2.28
CA PHE A 63 -4.17 1.59 2.26
C PHE A 63 -5.64 2.00 2.32
N GLU A 64 -5.87 3.22 2.79
CA GLU A 64 -7.19 3.82 2.86
C GLU A 64 -7.21 5.10 2.05
N ILE A 65 -8.39 5.44 1.55
CA ILE A 65 -8.61 6.61 0.72
C ILE A 65 -9.53 7.56 1.45
N ASP A 66 -9.09 8.80 1.63
CA ASP A 66 -9.93 9.87 2.18
C ASP A 66 -10.25 10.85 1.05
N GLN A 67 -11.50 10.84 0.62
CA GLN A 67 -11.99 11.70 -0.46
C GLN A 67 -12.82 12.87 0.06
N SER A 68 -12.80 13.10 1.36
CA SER A 68 -13.62 14.14 1.96
C SER A 68 -13.15 15.55 1.62
N GLY A 69 -11.92 15.70 1.17
CA GLY A 69 -11.35 16.99 0.83
C GLY A 69 -10.52 16.93 -0.45
N THR A 70 -9.85 18.04 -0.73
CA THR A 70 -8.95 18.17 -1.87
C THR A 70 -7.60 18.66 -1.34
N PRO A 71 -6.50 17.97 -1.60
CA PRO A 71 -6.40 16.74 -2.39
C PRO A 71 -6.94 15.50 -1.67
N ILE A 72 -7.16 14.46 -2.44
CA ILE A 72 -7.47 13.15 -1.88
C ILE A 72 -6.23 12.64 -1.14
N ILE A 73 -6.43 12.06 0.04
CA ILE A 73 -5.32 11.53 0.84
C ILE A 73 -5.37 10.01 0.81
N VAL A 74 -4.25 9.42 0.40
CA VAL A 74 -4.03 7.98 0.42
C VAL A 74 -3.13 7.67 1.60
N THR A 75 -3.65 6.97 2.59
CA THR A 75 -2.87 6.62 3.78
C THR A 75 -2.43 5.17 3.71
N ILE A 76 -1.13 4.94 3.73
CA ILE A 76 -0.56 3.60 3.75
C ILE A 76 -0.59 3.11 5.18
N MET A 77 -1.43 2.12 5.44
CA MET A 77 -1.69 1.63 6.79
C MET A 77 -0.75 0.53 7.21
N GLN A 78 -0.44 -0.39 6.31
CA GLN A 78 0.37 -1.56 6.61
C GLN A 78 1.13 -2.01 5.39
N VAL A 79 2.32 -2.58 5.63
CA VAL A 79 3.08 -3.32 4.64
C VAL A 79 3.27 -4.71 5.21
N GLU A 80 2.60 -5.69 4.63
CA GLU A 80 2.57 -7.04 5.16
C GLU A 80 3.26 -8.00 4.20
N LYS A 81 3.97 -8.97 4.75
CA LYS A 81 4.45 -10.08 3.94
C LYS A 81 3.27 -11.03 3.72
N ARG A 82 3.06 -11.40 2.46
CA ARG A 82 2.02 -12.37 2.16
C ARG A 82 2.39 -13.70 2.78
N ASN A 83 1.40 -14.34 3.39
CA ASN A 83 1.59 -15.67 3.92
C ASN A 83 1.48 -16.66 2.77
N GLU A 84 2.60 -17.26 2.40
CA GLU A 84 2.65 -18.22 1.30
C GLU A 84 2.23 -19.61 1.72
N ARG A 85 2.08 -19.82 3.00
CA ARG A 85 1.69 -21.15 3.49
C ARG A 85 0.21 -21.37 3.20
N THR A 86 -0.05 -22.38 2.44
CA THR A 86 -1.40 -22.80 2.13
C THR A 86 -1.65 -24.09 2.88
N TYR A 87 -2.74 -24.16 3.53
CA TYR A 87 -3.11 -25.37 4.29
C TYR A 87 -4.27 -26.01 3.63
#